data_52d55633bb9c47ee0bb5b95f9e0682d0
#
_entry.id   52d55633bb9c47ee0bb5b95f9e0682d0
#
_cell.length_a   1.000
_cell.length_b   1.000
_cell.length_c   1.000
_cell.angle_alpha   90.00
_cell.angle_beta   90.00
_cell.angle_gamma   90.00
#
_symmetry.space_group_name_H-M   'P 1'
#
loop_
_entity.id
_entity.type
_entity.pdbx_description
1 polymer ?
#
loop_
_entity_poly.entity_id
_entity_poly.type
_entity_poly.pdbx_seq_one_letter_code
_entity_poly.pdbx_strand_id
1 'polypeptide(L)'
;MVEGEYEWWEARVNPALAFRMMYLESCISFLCDTGRGHFDCGDKTAMYLAKFIQKALEQRLNPDGTLRKLNPKDGWLAERFHSDMMGTDGADKGRMPELSSASRPLPSPYYIYKGDKHDAFWYFDQEMAEMTEARYKETAGKKVQHVGFEHEGKLVPYDEKSQGGMRLDLRDMEGITFQLKAVYTDASHNNATSQHGKKKPHVEVVCGPVEKINDTTFKFYPYESGWDNARRSFTCWLVAVADADGEYKGAVQPIRIDIPKDVVNRVK
;
A
#
# COMPACT_ATOMS: atom_id res chain seq x y z
N MET A 1 -11.81 -5.15 2.03
CA MET A 1 -11.30 -3.97 1.32
C MET A 1 -9.93 -3.63 1.88
N VAL A 2 -8.98 -3.26 1.05
CA VAL A 2 -7.64 -2.78 1.45
C VAL A 2 -7.39 -1.48 0.71
N GLU A 3 -6.90 -0.46 1.41
CA GLU A 3 -6.59 0.86 0.86
C GLU A 3 -5.28 1.35 1.48
N GLY A 4 -4.39 1.95 0.68
CA GLY A 4 -3.17 2.56 1.18
C GLY A 4 -3.45 3.88 1.88
N GLU A 5 -2.72 4.17 2.98
CA GLU A 5 -2.93 5.40 3.75
C GLU A 5 -2.71 6.67 2.91
N TYR A 6 -1.72 6.68 2.02
CA TYR A 6 -1.39 7.84 1.18
C TYR A 6 -2.34 8.02 -0.01
N GLU A 7 -3.16 7.03 -0.28
CA GLU A 7 -4.26 7.11 -1.22
C GLU A 7 -5.62 7.03 -0.54
N TRP A 8 -5.65 7.38 0.73
CA TRP A 8 -6.88 7.46 1.47
C TRP A 8 -7.79 8.51 0.88
N TRP A 9 -8.82 8.04 0.21
CA TRP A 9 -9.86 8.88 -0.32
C TRP A 9 -11.15 8.53 0.37
N GLU A 10 -11.72 9.47 1.10
CA GLU A 10 -13.02 9.27 1.73
C GLU A 10 -14.05 8.73 0.74
N ALA A 11 -14.03 9.23 -0.50
CA ALA A 11 -14.91 8.75 -1.56
C ALA A 11 -14.79 7.24 -1.86
N ARG A 12 -13.65 6.62 -1.58
CA ARG A 12 -13.45 5.17 -1.77
C ARG A 12 -13.86 4.36 -0.55
N VAL A 13 -13.58 4.87 0.63
CA VAL A 13 -13.86 4.19 1.90
C VAL A 13 -15.31 4.41 2.35
N ASN A 14 -15.85 5.61 2.17
CA ASN A 14 -17.19 5.99 2.61
C ASN A 14 -18.31 5.08 2.12
N PRO A 15 -18.34 4.55 0.87
CA PRO A 15 -19.37 3.62 0.48
C PRO A 15 -19.40 2.34 1.31
N ALA A 16 -18.23 1.77 1.65
CA ALA A 16 -18.14 0.58 2.49
C ALA A 16 -18.51 0.90 3.95
N LEU A 17 -18.08 2.05 4.46
CA LEU A 17 -18.45 2.53 5.78
C LEU A 17 -19.95 2.83 5.86
N ALA A 18 -20.51 3.56 4.90
CA ALA A 18 -21.94 3.85 4.84
C ALA A 18 -22.77 2.57 4.79
N PHE A 19 -22.35 1.58 4.00
CA PHE A 19 -23.00 0.28 3.96
C PHE A 19 -22.92 -0.41 5.34
N ARG A 20 -21.77 -0.37 5.98
CA ARG A 20 -21.59 -0.93 7.32
C ARG A 20 -22.42 -0.23 8.37
N MET A 21 -22.53 1.12 8.29
CA MET A 21 -23.39 1.93 9.16
C MET A 21 -24.88 1.60 9.01
N MET A 22 -25.32 1.36 7.76
CA MET A 22 -26.72 1.00 7.48
C MET A 22 -27.03 -0.45 7.86
N TYR A 23 -26.07 -1.34 7.69
CA TYR A 23 -26.25 -2.79 7.87
C TYR A 23 -25.20 -3.32 8.86
N LEU A 24 -25.45 -3.13 10.14
CA LEU A 24 -24.52 -3.53 11.21
C LEU A 24 -24.19 -5.03 11.21
N GLU A 25 -25.05 -5.84 10.63
CA GLU A 25 -24.83 -7.28 10.46
C GLU A 25 -24.09 -7.63 9.14
N SER A 26 -23.51 -6.66 8.45
CA SER A 26 -22.66 -6.94 7.28
C SER A 26 -21.28 -7.44 7.69
N CYS A 27 -20.80 -8.48 6.99
CA CYS A 27 -19.46 -9.05 7.19
C CYS A 27 -18.44 -8.31 6.28
N ILE A 28 -18.20 -7.05 6.53
CA ILE A 28 -17.24 -6.23 5.75
C ILE A 28 -16.01 -5.99 6.61
N SER A 29 -14.85 -6.45 6.12
CA SER A 29 -13.55 -6.19 6.69
C SER A 29 -12.83 -5.08 5.92
N PHE A 30 -12.06 -4.28 6.63
CA PHE A 30 -11.27 -3.21 6.06
C PHE A 30 -9.86 -3.21 6.67
N LEU A 31 -8.86 -2.99 5.83
CA LEU A 31 -7.49 -2.70 6.22
C LEU A 31 -7.06 -1.41 5.54
N CYS A 32 -6.67 -0.42 6.32
CA CYS A 32 -5.79 0.64 5.84
C CYS A 32 -4.36 0.15 5.92
N ASP A 33 -3.68 0.09 4.79
CA ASP A 33 -2.27 -0.26 4.75
C ASP A 33 -1.43 0.99 5.03
N THR A 34 -1.05 1.14 6.28
CA THR A 34 -0.43 2.35 6.82
C THR A 34 0.96 2.58 6.26
N GLY A 35 1.26 3.81 5.85
CA GLY A 35 2.52 4.19 5.22
C GLY A 35 2.67 3.71 3.78
N ARG A 36 1.56 3.33 3.13
CA ARG A 36 1.54 2.76 1.78
C ARG A 36 0.68 3.60 0.83
N GLY A 37 1.01 3.53 -0.45
CA GLY A 37 0.27 4.18 -1.53
C GLY A 37 -0.38 3.18 -2.48
N HIS A 38 -0.70 3.65 -3.67
CA HIS A 38 -1.25 2.81 -4.73
C HIS A 38 -0.19 1.88 -5.32
N PHE A 39 -0.60 0.70 -5.76
CA PHE A 39 0.28 -0.33 -6.36
C PHE A 39 1.39 -0.86 -5.46
N ASP A 40 1.25 -0.67 -4.19
CA ASP A 40 2.23 -1.06 -3.20
C ASP A 40 1.67 -2.20 -2.35
N CYS A 41 2.24 -3.37 -2.54
CA CYS A 41 1.88 -4.56 -1.78
C CYS A 41 3.14 -5.12 -1.13
N GLY A 42 3.45 -4.64 0.06
CA GLY A 42 4.56 -5.19 0.84
C GLY A 42 4.23 -6.56 1.44
N ASP A 43 5.27 -7.27 1.89
CA ASP A 43 5.14 -8.62 2.46
C ASP A 43 4.12 -8.72 3.59
N LYS A 44 4.06 -7.71 4.47
CA LYS A 44 3.08 -7.68 5.56
C LYS A 44 1.63 -7.65 5.06
N THR A 45 1.37 -6.89 4.00
CA THR A 45 0.04 -6.82 3.37
C THR A 45 -0.29 -8.11 2.66
N ALA A 46 0.67 -8.71 1.95
CA ALA A 46 0.52 -10.01 1.33
C ALA A 46 0.21 -11.11 2.37
N MET A 47 0.93 -11.13 3.48
CA MET A 47 0.69 -12.06 4.60
C MET A 47 -0.71 -11.85 5.22
N TYR A 48 -1.12 -10.60 5.41
CA TYR A 48 -2.47 -10.29 5.91
C TYR A 48 -3.55 -10.78 4.95
N LEU A 49 -3.39 -10.54 3.65
CA LEU A 49 -4.34 -11.01 2.64
C LEU A 49 -4.38 -12.54 2.55
N ALA A 50 -3.22 -13.21 2.60
CA ALA A 50 -3.15 -14.67 2.62
C ALA A 50 -3.92 -15.24 3.83
N LYS A 51 -3.73 -14.64 5.02
CA LYS A 51 -4.46 -15.04 6.23
C LYS A 51 -5.96 -14.76 6.09
N PHE A 52 -6.34 -13.62 5.54
CA PHE A 52 -7.75 -13.30 5.30
C PHE A 52 -8.42 -14.31 4.36
N ILE A 53 -7.74 -14.68 3.27
CA ILE A 53 -8.23 -15.69 2.33
C ILE A 53 -8.36 -17.05 3.01
N GLN A 54 -7.36 -17.46 3.80
CA GLN A 54 -7.41 -18.69 4.58
C GLN A 54 -8.65 -18.73 5.49
N LYS A 55 -8.87 -17.67 6.30
CA LYS A 55 -10.04 -17.55 7.18
C LYS A 55 -11.37 -17.56 6.41
N ALA A 56 -11.39 -16.88 5.26
CA ALA A 56 -12.58 -16.89 4.39
C ALA A 56 -12.88 -18.30 3.88
N LEU A 57 -11.89 -19.04 3.45
CA LEU A 57 -12.06 -20.43 3.02
C LEU A 57 -12.53 -21.33 4.17
N GLU A 58 -11.88 -21.28 5.32
CA GLU A 58 -12.21 -22.09 6.49
C GLU A 58 -13.64 -21.84 7.00
N GLN A 59 -14.10 -20.58 6.98
CA GLN A 59 -15.40 -20.23 7.54
C GLN A 59 -16.54 -20.17 6.52
N ARG A 60 -16.23 -20.01 5.23
CA ARG A 60 -17.21 -19.86 4.16
C ARG A 60 -17.42 -21.10 3.32
N LEU A 61 -16.48 -22.05 3.30
CA LEU A 61 -16.60 -23.25 2.50
C LEU A 61 -16.94 -24.46 3.36
N ASN A 62 -17.89 -25.25 2.89
CA ASN A 62 -18.13 -26.59 3.36
C ASN A 62 -17.18 -27.58 2.64
N PRO A 63 -16.98 -28.80 3.18
CA PRO A 63 -16.15 -29.81 2.51
C PRO A 63 -16.61 -30.21 1.10
N ASP A 64 -17.91 -30.04 0.80
CA ASP A 64 -18.49 -30.28 -0.51
C ASP A 64 -18.35 -29.08 -1.49
N GLY A 65 -17.67 -28.00 -1.10
CA GLY A 65 -17.48 -26.79 -1.90
C GLY A 65 -18.65 -25.80 -1.88
N THR A 66 -19.74 -26.11 -1.18
CA THR A 66 -20.85 -25.16 -1.02
C THR A 66 -20.52 -24.04 -0.04
N LEU A 67 -21.19 -22.89 -0.19
CA LEU A 67 -20.97 -21.74 0.68
C LEU A 67 -21.73 -21.88 2.00
N ARG A 68 -21.01 -21.71 3.11
CA ARG A 68 -21.61 -21.58 4.44
C ARG A 68 -22.08 -20.14 4.66
N LYS A 69 -23.28 -19.98 5.21
CA LYS A 69 -23.77 -18.68 5.65
C LYS A 69 -23.04 -18.30 6.94
N LEU A 70 -22.44 -17.10 6.95
CA LEU A 70 -21.87 -16.53 8.17
C LEU A 70 -22.99 -15.94 9.04
N ASN A 71 -22.83 -16.09 10.36
CA ASN A 71 -23.55 -15.28 11.31
C ASN A 71 -22.66 -14.08 11.70
N PRO A 72 -23.01 -12.85 11.32
CA PRO A 72 -22.17 -11.67 11.63
C PRO A 72 -21.90 -11.48 13.11
N LYS A 73 -22.79 -12.01 13.97
CA LYS A 73 -22.68 -11.89 15.42
C LYS A 73 -21.62 -12.80 16.02
N ASP A 74 -21.14 -13.79 15.30
CA ASP A 74 -20.06 -14.68 15.74
C ASP A 74 -18.67 -14.10 15.45
N GLY A 75 -18.60 -13.00 14.68
CA GLY A 75 -17.35 -12.32 14.36
C GLY A 75 -16.89 -11.31 15.41
N TRP A 76 -15.83 -10.62 15.07
CA TRP A 76 -15.19 -9.58 15.85
C TRP A 76 -15.37 -8.22 15.20
N LEU A 77 -15.34 -7.18 16.02
CA LEU A 77 -15.33 -5.79 15.56
C LEU A 77 -14.03 -5.11 15.98
N ALA A 78 -13.51 -4.27 15.09
CA ALA A 78 -12.44 -3.33 15.38
C ALA A 78 -12.80 -1.98 14.76
N GLU A 79 -12.44 -0.90 15.44
CA GLU A 79 -12.66 0.47 14.97
C GLU A 79 -11.94 0.68 13.62
N ARG A 80 -12.54 1.46 12.74
CA ARG A 80 -11.89 1.82 11.48
C ARG A 80 -10.59 2.59 11.72
N PHE A 81 -9.71 2.60 10.74
CA PHE A 81 -8.56 3.48 10.76
C PHE A 81 -8.99 4.95 10.56
N HIS A 82 -8.37 5.83 11.33
CA HIS A 82 -8.48 7.27 11.17
C HIS A 82 -7.09 7.78 10.75
N SER A 83 -6.95 8.21 9.50
CA SER A 83 -5.67 8.67 8.98
C SER A 83 -5.32 10.06 9.51
N ASP A 84 -4.10 10.21 10.05
CA ASP A 84 -3.55 11.52 10.42
C ASP A 84 -3.30 12.40 9.17
N MET A 85 -3.30 11.78 7.99
CA MET A 85 -3.14 12.45 6.71
C MET A 85 -4.43 13.13 6.23
N MET A 86 -5.58 12.74 6.77
CA MET A 86 -6.85 13.39 6.47
C MET A 86 -6.81 14.83 7.00
N GLY A 87 -6.64 15.78 6.09
CA GLY A 87 -6.57 17.20 6.43
C GLY A 87 -5.33 17.91 5.94
N THR A 88 -4.40 17.24 5.30
CA THR A 88 -3.30 17.92 4.61
C THR A 88 -3.76 18.65 3.36
N ASP A 89 -4.85 18.23 2.72
CA ASP A 89 -5.33 18.73 1.43
C ASP A 89 -6.40 19.85 1.53
N GLY A 90 -6.54 20.46 2.68
CA GLY A 90 -7.32 21.70 2.83
C GLY A 90 -8.80 21.56 3.10
N ALA A 91 -9.47 20.48 2.72
CA ALA A 91 -10.93 20.35 2.86
C ALA A 91 -11.39 19.90 4.26
N ASP A 92 -10.57 19.15 4.99
CA ASP A 92 -10.92 18.56 6.29
C ASP A 92 -10.00 18.98 7.46
N LYS A 93 -9.26 20.06 7.32
CA LYS A 93 -8.43 20.64 8.39
C LYS A 93 -9.27 21.03 9.61
N GLY A 94 -9.73 20.11 10.37
CA GLY A 94 -10.51 20.40 11.58
C GLY A 94 -11.41 19.29 12.05
N ARG A 95 -11.55 18.20 11.29
CA ARG A 95 -12.49 17.15 11.65
C ARG A 95 -11.93 16.03 12.51
N MET A 96 -10.61 15.82 12.56
CA MET A 96 -10.02 14.68 13.28
C MET A 96 -8.70 14.97 14.00
N PRO A 97 -8.59 15.96 14.90
CA PRO A 97 -7.31 16.23 15.57
C PRO A 97 -6.96 15.25 16.69
N GLU A 98 -7.85 14.38 17.18
CA GLU A 98 -7.64 13.80 18.52
C GLU A 98 -7.96 12.32 18.70
N LEU A 99 -8.13 11.54 17.66
CA LEU A 99 -8.24 10.11 17.83
C LEU A 99 -6.83 9.50 17.96
N SER A 100 -6.17 9.81 19.07
CA SER A 100 -4.92 9.19 19.45
C SER A 100 -5.16 7.68 19.60
N SER A 101 -4.20 6.88 19.17
CA SER A 101 -4.20 5.42 19.36
C SER A 101 -4.44 4.98 20.81
N ALA A 102 -4.25 5.86 21.78
CA ALA A 102 -4.45 5.63 23.20
C ALA A 102 -5.93 5.49 23.63
N SER A 103 -6.87 5.97 22.82
CA SER A 103 -8.31 5.93 23.15
C SER A 103 -9.12 4.96 22.29
N ARG A 104 -8.49 4.25 21.38
CA ARG A 104 -9.19 3.29 20.49
C ARG A 104 -9.79 2.14 21.30
N PRO A 105 -11.06 1.79 21.06
CA PRO A 105 -11.67 0.59 21.64
C PRO A 105 -10.87 -0.66 21.21
N LEU A 106 -10.64 -1.56 22.15
CA LEU A 106 -9.98 -2.84 21.82
C LEU A 106 -10.87 -3.67 20.89
N PRO A 107 -10.28 -4.36 19.89
CA PRO A 107 -10.99 -5.36 19.12
C PRO A 107 -11.68 -6.36 20.07
N SER A 108 -12.91 -6.68 19.78
CA SER A 108 -13.71 -7.54 20.67
C SER A 108 -14.77 -8.29 19.88
N PRO A 109 -15.28 -9.45 20.40
CA PRO A 109 -16.44 -10.09 19.85
C PRO A 109 -17.63 -9.14 19.68
N TYR A 110 -18.39 -9.34 18.61
CA TYR A 110 -19.50 -8.46 18.21
C TYR A 110 -20.42 -8.00 19.37
N TYR A 111 -20.75 -8.93 20.27
CA TYR A 111 -21.68 -8.64 21.37
C TYR A 111 -21.12 -7.75 22.47
N ILE A 112 -19.82 -7.85 22.74
CA ILE A 112 -19.18 -7.14 23.87
C ILE A 112 -18.34 -5.95 23.41
N TYR A 113 -18.32 -5.67 22.10
CA TYR A 113 -17.59 -4.52 21.56
C TYR A 113 -18.10 -3.22 22.18
N LYS A 114 -17.17 -2.45 22.77
CA LYS A 114 -17.47 -1.22 23.54
C LYS A 114 -17.40 0.06 22.71
N GLY A 115 -16.84 0.00 21.49
CA GLY A 115 -16.80 1.12 20.57
C GLY A 115 -18.13 1.30 19.83
N ASP A 116 -18.18 2.31 18.98
CA ASP A 116 -19.32 2.51 18.09
C ASP A 116 -19.31 1.44 16.98
N LYS A 117 -20.34 0.61 16.94
CA LYS A 117 -20.46 -0.42 15.91
C LYS A 117 -20.69 0.16 14.52
N HIS A 118 -21.18 1.40 14.43
CA HIS A 118 -21.31 2.11 13.16
C HIS A 118 -19.97 2.61 12.62
N ASP A 119 -18.97 2.78 13.49
CA ASP A 119 -17.60 3.19 13.14
C ASP A 119 -16.59 2.05 13.26
N ALA A 120 -17.04 0.81 13.05
CA ALA A 120 -16.22 -0.38 13.15
C ALA A 120 -16.45 -1.32 11.96
N PHE A 121 -15.39 -2.01 11.58
CA PHE A 121 -15.45 -3.08 10.59
C PHE A 121 -15.50 -4.46 11.25
N TRP A 122 -15.99 -5.42 10.48
CA TRP A 122 -16.18 -6.79 10.91
C TRP A 122 -15.00 -7.67 10.49
N TYR A 123 -14.62 -8.61 11.35
CA TYR A 123 -13.54 -9.56 11.10
C TYR A 123 -13.98 -10.97 11.48
N PHE A 124 -13.42 -11.97 10.81
CA PHE A 124 -13.76 -13.36 11.01
C PHE A 124 -13.57 -13.85 12.46
N ASP A 125 -12.48 -13.41 13.09
CA ASP A 125 -12.11 -13.83 14.44
C ASP A 125 -11.17 -12.81 15.10
N GLN A 126 -10.74 -13.16 16.31
CA GLN A 126 -9.81 -12.36 17.10
C GLN A 126 -8.49 -12.10 16.36
N GLU A 127 -7.91 -13.13 15.75
CA GLU A 127 -6.63 -13.03 15.07
C GLU A 127 -6.65 -11.95 13.98
N MET A 128 -7.68 -11.96 13.13
CA MET A 128 -7.82 -10.98 12.06
C MET A 128 -8.05 -9.56 12.59
N ALA A 129 -8.88 -9.41 13.63
CA ALA A 129 -9.16 -8.10 14.22
C ALA A 129 -7.91 -7.52 14.91
N GLU A 130 -7.16 -8.34 15.66
CA GLU A 130 -5.92 -7.93 16.32
C GLU A 130 -4.78 -7.67 15.33
N MET A 131 -4.66 -8.45 14.26
CA MET A 131 -3.69 -8.17 13.18
C MET A 131 -3.96 -6.80 12.54
N THR A 132 -5.22 -6.46 12.31
CA THR A 132 -5.60 -5.15 11.77
C THR A 132 -5.23 -4.03 12.74
N GLU A 133 -5.58 -4.16 14.01
CA GLU A 133 -5.28 -3.17 15.03
C GLU A 133 -3.77 -3.01 15.26
N ALA A 134 -3.00 -4.09 15.18
CA ALA A 134 -1.54 -4.05 15.27
C ALA A 134 -0.93 -3.23 14.12
N ARG A 135 -1.48 -3.34 12.91
CA ARG A 135 -1.06 -2.52 11.76
C ARG A 135 -1.27 -1.03 12.03
N TYR A 136 -2.40 -0.66 12.60
CA TYR A 136 -2.71 0.74 12.91
C TYR A 136 -1.81 1.30 14.01
N LYS A 137 -1.48 0.50 15.03
CA LYS A 137 -0.58 0.89 16.12
C LYS A 137 0.88 1.06 15.67
N GLU A 138 1.32 0.35 14.65
CA GLU A 138 2.70 0.47 14.15
C GLU A 138 3.05 1.90 13.72
N THR A 139 2.08 2.66 13.26
CA THR A 139 2.30 3.98 12.66
C THR A 139 1.72 5.14 13.47
N ALA A 140 0.95 4.86 14.52
CA ALA A 140 0.32 5.88 15.34
C ALA A 140 1.34 6.86 15.94
N GLY A 141 1.11 8.16 15.77
CA GLY A 141 1.96 9.25 16.30
C GLY A 141 3.33 9.38 15.62
N LYS A 142 3.62 8.60 14.58
CA LYS A 142 4.88 8.72 13.83
C LYS A 142 4.79 9.78 12.75
N LYS A 143 5.93 10.41 12.46
CA LYS A 143 6.08 11.38 11.38
C LYS A 143 5.96 10.71 10.02
N VAL A 144 5.43 11.43 9.06
CA VAL A 144 5.44 11.03 7.65
C VAL A 144 6.82 11.24 7.06
N GLN A 145 7.25 10.34 6.20
CA GLN A 145 8.44 10.49 5.34
C GLN A 145 8.08 10.08 3.91
N HIS A 146 8.85 10.55 2.96
CA HIS A 146 8.64 10.28 1.56
C HIS A 146 9.91 9.70 0.93
N VAL A 147 9.71 8.85 -0.06
CA VAL A 147 10.80 8.27 -0.86
C VAL A 147 10.53 8.51 -2.33
N GLY A 148 11.58 8.48 -3.10
CA GLY A 148 11.56 8.58 -4.55
C GLY A 148 12.74 7.85 -5.14
N PHE A 149 13.06 8.16 -6.37
CA PHE A 149 14.11 7.49 -7.11
C PHE A 149 15.15 8.47 -7.63
N GLU A 150 16.39 7.99 -7.67
CA GLU A 150 17.50 8.60 -8.36
C GLU A 150 17.95 7.67 -9.49
N HIS A 151 18.05 8.21 -10.70
CA HIS A 151 18.58 7.58 -11.89
C HIS A 151 19.69 8.46 -12.45
N GLU A 152 20.87 7.88 -12.69
CA GLU A 152 22.05 8.61 -13.20
C GLU A 152 22.39 9.90 -12.41
N GLY A 153 22.26 9.85 -11.09
CA GLY A 153 22.56 10.99 -10.21
C GLY A 153 21.51 12.10 -10.19
N LYS A 154 20.34 11.89 -10.81
CA LYS A 154 19.24 12.86 -10.84
C LYS A 154 17.97 12.24 -10.23
N LEU A 155 17.23 13.05 -9.49
CA LEU A 155 15.90 12.62 -9.03
C LEU A 155 14.97 12.41 -10.22
N VAL A 156 14.23 11.30 -10.20
CA VAL A 156 13.14 11.07 -11.12
C VAL A 156 11.99 11.99 -10.74
N PRO A 157 11.50 12.84 -11.66
CA PRO A 157 10.45 13.80 -11.34
C PRO A 157 9.12 13.08 -11.01
N TYR A 158 8.39 13.66 -10.06
CA TYR A 158 7.02 13.27 -9.76
C TYR A 158 6.04 14.00 -10.66
N ASP A 159 5.12 13.28 -11.27
CA ASP A 159 4.04 13.81 -12.10
C ASP A 159 2.71 13.21 -11.65
N GLU A 160 1.86 14.00 -11.03
CA GLU A 160 0.53 13.60 -10.54
C GLU A 160 -0.37 13.00 -11.63
N LYS A 161 -0.12 13.35 -12.90
CA LYS A 161 -0.88 12.82 -14.04
C LYS A 161 -0.38 11.46 -14.50
N SER A 162 0.80 11.05 -14.07
CA SER A 162 1.35 9.74 -14.37
C SER A 162 0.77 8.70 -13.43
N GLN A 163 0.44 7.52 -13.97
CA GLN A 163 0.05 6.39 -13.15
C GLN A 163 1.19 6.03 -12.18
N GLY A 164 0.90 6.02 -10.88
CA GLY A 164 1.89 5.79 -9.83
C GLY A 164 2.78 7.00 -9.50
N GLY A 165 2.62 8.15 -10.17
CA GLY A 165 3.31 9.39 -9.86
C GLY A 165 4.72 9.52 -10.45
N MET A 166 5.44 8.42 -10.72
CA MET A 166 6.79 8.44 -11.31
C MET A 166 6.89 7.53 -12.52
N ARG A 167 7.66 8.00 -13.51
CA ARG A 167 7.91 7.26 -14.74
C ARG A 167 9.34 7.44 -15.20
N LEU A 168 9.94 6.38 -15.68
CA LEU A 168 11.25 6.38 -16.33
C LEU A 168 11.14 5.69 -17.69
N ASP A 169 11.55 6.39 -18.75
CA ASP A 169 11.68 5.84 -20.09
C ASP A 169 13.17 5.54 -20.35
N LEU A 170 13.51 4.27 -20.44
CA LEU A 170 14.87 3.81 -20.66
C LEU A 170 15.24 3.73 -22.16
N ARG A 171 14.88 4.77 -22.91
CA ARG A 171 15.10 4.84 -24.36
C ARG A 171 16.57 4.85 -24.74
N ASP A 172 17.37 5.51 -23.94
CA ASP A 172 18.81 5.69 -24.20
C ASP A 172 19.68 4.63 -23.52
N MET A 173 19.07 3.58 -22.98
CA MET A 173 19.79 2.47 -22.35
C MET A 173 20.70 1.76 -23.35
N GLU A 174 22.00 1.66 -23.06
CA GLU A 174 23.01 1.03 -23.93
C GLU A 174 23.11 -0.49 -23.77
N GLY A 175 22.60 -1.04 -22.70
CA GLY A 175 22.66 -2.46 -22.37
C GLY A 175 21.36 -2.99 -21.82
N ILE A 176 21.42 -4.14 -21.18
CA ILE A 176 20.27 -4.78 -20.52
C ILE A 176 20.20 -4.48 -19.03
N THR A 177 21.11 -3.67 -18.50
CA THR A 177 21.13 -3.27 -17.09
C THR A 177 20.96 -1.76 -16.97
N PHE A 178 20.29 -1.34 -15.91
CA PHE A 178 20.13 0.07 -15.55
C PHE A 178 20.31 0.28 -14.05
N GLN A 179 20.60 1.51 -13.68
CA GLN A 179 20.79 1.92 -12.28
C GLN A 179 19.55 2.66 -11.79
N LEU A 180 19.04 2.26 -10.64
CA LEU A 180 17.95 2.95 -9.96
C LEU A 180 18.17 2.84 -8.44
N LYS A 181 18.12 3.97 -7.76
CA LYS A 181 18.39 4.03 -6.32
C LYS A 181 17.20 4.68 -5.61
N ALA A 182 16.76 4.08 -4.51
CA ALA A 182 15.79 4.70 -3.63
C ALA A 182 16.47 5.80 -2.79
N VAL A 183 15.81 6.94 -2.68
CA VAL A 183 16.29 8.09 -1.90
C VAL A 183 15.13 8.71 -1.12
N TYR A 184 15.44 9.36 -0.01
CA TYR A 184 14.45 10.15 0.71
C TYR A 184 14.20 11.48 0.02
N THR A 185 12.92 11.86 -0.07
CA THR A 185 12.47 13.09 -0.72
C THR A 185 11.61 13.92 0.22
N ASP A 186 11.39 15.19 -0.15
CA ASP A 186 10.34 16.01 0.45
C ASP A 186 8.93 15.50 0.03
N ALA A 187 7.88 16.10 0.57
CA ALA A 187 6.49 15.75 0.25
C ALA A 187 6.11 15.99 -1.22
N SER A 188 6.83 16.85 -1.92
CA SER A 188 6.62 17.10 -3.35
C SER A 188 7.34 16.10 -4.26
N HIS A 189 8.20 15.26 -3.69
CA HIS A 189 9.11 14.33 -4.38
C HIS A 189 10.12 15.00 -5.33
N ASN A 190 10.28 16.31 -5.25
CA ASN A 190 11.15 17.06 -6.17
C ASN A 190 12.54 17.36 -5.60
N ASN A 191 12.73 17.22 -4.29
CA ASN A 191 14.00 17.48 -3.63
C ASN A 191 14.36 16.33 -2.69
N ALA A 192 15.66 16.02 -2.59
CA ALA A 192 16.16 15.15 -1.52
C ALA A 192 16.01 15.87 -0.17
N THR A 193 15.72 15.10 0.88
CA THR A 193 15.55 15.63 2.24
C THR A 193 16.47 14.94 3.23
N SER A 194 16.85 15.66 4.29
CA SER A 194 17.51 15.10 5.48
C SER A 194 16.54 14.81 6.63
N GLN A 195 15.25 15.15 6.46
CA GLN A 195 14.21 14.87 7.45
C GLN A 195 13.56 13.53 7.15
N HIS A 196 14.15 12.47 7.67
CA HIS A 196 13.72 11.09 7.42
C HIS A 196 14.18 10.14 8.53
N GLY A 197 13.70 8.91 8.47
CA GLY A 197 14.09 7.83 9.35
C GLY A 197 15.56 7.41 9.18
N LYS A 198 16.01 6.55 10.05
CA LYS A 198 17.42 6.11 10.11
C LYS A 198 17.74 4.95 9.16
N LYS A 199 16.72 4.23 8.71
CA LYS A 199 16.89 3.08 7.82
C LYS A 199 17.15 3.55 6.39
N LYS A 200 18.04 2.85 5.69
CA LYS A 200 18.32 3.14 4.28
C LYS A 200 17.13 2.69 3.42
N PRO A 201 16.60 3.53 2.53
CA PRO A 201 15.57 3.10 1.60
C PRO A 201 16.17 2.17 0.54
N HIS A 202 15.34 1.29 -0.01
CA HIS A 202 15.75 0.31 -1.02
C HIS A 202 14.70 0.20 -2.12
N VAL A 203 15.07 -0.44 -3.23
CA VAL A 203 14.17 -0.68 -4.36
C VAL A 203 13.80 -2.15 -4.42
N GLU A 204 12.51 -2.42 -4.64
CA GLU A 204 11.97 -3.76 -4.89
C GLU A 204 11.31 -3.84 -6.25
N VAL A 205 11.34 -5.03 -6.86
CA VAL A 205 10.64 -5.32 -8.11
C VAL A 205 9.25 -5.81 -7.78
N VAL A 206 8.22 -5.14 -8.31
CA VAL A 206 6.83 -5.53 -8.15
C VAL A 206 6.41 -6.51 -9.25
N CYS A 207 6.64 -6.13 -10.51
CA CYS A 207 6.31 -6.99 -11.64
C CYS A 207 7.01 -6.51 -12.92
N GLY A 208 7.00 -7.39 -13.92
CA GLY A 208 7.55 -7.12 -15.25
C GLY A 208 8.88 -7.82 -15.52
N PRO A 209 9.46 -7.62 -16.70
CA PRO A 209 10.63 -8.36 -17.17
C PRO A 209 11.96 -7.82 -16.62
N VAL A 210 12.05 -7.63 -15.30
CA VAL A 210 13.23 -7.08 -14.62
C VAL A 210 13.59 -7.93 -13.43
N GLU A 211 14.88 -8.13 -13.22
CA GLU A 211 15.47 -8.77 -12.05
C GLU A 211 16.39 -7.80 -11.32
N LYS A 212 16.35 -7.82 -10.00
CA LYS A 212 17.25 -7.08 -9.13
C LYS A 212 18.57 -7.84 -9.02
N ILE A 213 19.66 -7.24 -9.49
CA ILE A 213 21.01 -7.81 -9.39
C ILE A 213 21.67 -7.44 -8.06
N ASN A 214 21.48 -6.20 -7.62
CA ASN A 214 21.91 -5.68 -6.33
C ASN A 214 21.03 -4.50 -5.92
N ASP A 215 21.36 -3.80 -4.85
CA ASP A 215 20.52 -2.70 -4.30
C ASP A 215 20.21 -1.56 -5.27
N THR A 216 21.00 -1.39 -6.31
CA THR A 216 20.85 -0.29 -7.25
C THR A 216 20.90 -0.71 -8.72
N THR A 217 21.19 -1.97 -9.03
CA THR A 217 21.34 -2.45 -10.39
C THR A 217 20.24 -3.44 -10.73
N PHE A 218 19.58 -3.21 -11.83
CA PHE A 218 18.49 -4.02 -12.34
C PHE A 218 18.83 -4.51 -13.75
N LYS A 219 18.44 -5.74 -14.04
CA LYS A 219 18.64 -6.38 -15.35
C LYS A 219 17.30 -6.63 -16.01
N PHE A 220 17.18 -6.16 -17.22
CA PHE A 220 15.99 -6.35 -18.05
C PHE A 220 16.07 -7.66 -18.83
N TYR A 221 14.96 -8.41 -18.83
CA TYR A 221 14.79 -9.66 -19.60
C TYR A 221 13.59 -9.52 -20.53
N PRO A 222 13.80 -9.23 -21.84
CA PRO A 222 12.69 -9.10 -22.76
C PRO A 222 12.02 -10.45 -23.02
N TYR A 223 10.72 -10.53 -22.79
CA TYR A 223 9.88 -11.66 -23.14
C TYR A 223 8.48 -11.17 -23.57
N GLU A 224 7.80 -11.96 -24.40
CA GLU A 224 6.58 -11.52 -25.06
C GLU A 224 5.45 -11.09 -24.10
N SER A 225 5.32 -11.76 -22.98
CA SER A 225 4.27 -11.44 -21.98
C SER A 225 4.43 -10.08 -21.29
N GLY A 226 5.59 -9.44 -21.36
CA GLY A 226 5.82 -8.10 -20.83
C GLY A 226 5.54 -6.96 -21.82
N TRP A 227 5.19 -7.31 -23.08
CA TRP A 227 5.00 -6.30 -24.11
C TRP A 227 3.65 -5.58 -24.01
N ASP A 228 3.67 -4.25 -23.93
CA ASP A 228 2.49 -3.39 -24.04
C ASP A 228 2.35 -2.84 -25.46
N ASN A 229 1.38 -3.35 -26.22
CA ASN A 229 1.14 -2.94 -27.59
C ASN A 229 0.74 -1.46 -27.72
N ALA A 230 0.01 -0.93 -26.77
CA ALA A 230 -0.46 0.45 -26.82
C ALA A 230 0.71 1.45 -26.63
N ARG A 231 1.66 1.11 -25.79
CA ARG A 231 2.86 1.92 -25.54
C ARG A 231 4.05 1.58 -26.42
N ARG A 232 4.01 0.44 -27.09
CA ARG A 232 5.13 -0.12 -27.88
C ARG A 232 6.41 -0.26 -27.05
N SER A 233 6.25 -0.67 -25.80
CA SER A 233 7.32 -0.84 -24.80
C SER A 233 7.05 -2.06 -23.94
N PHE A 234 8.11 -2.59 -23.34
CA PHE A 234 7.97 -3.42 -22.15
C PHE A 234 7.76 -2.52 -20.94
N THR A 235 6.81 -2.88 -20.10
CA THR A 235 6.53 -2.12 -18.87
C THR A 235 6.81 -2.98 -17.66
N CYS A 236 7.54 -2.43 -16.71
CA CYS A 236 7.70 -3.01 -15.39
C CYS A 236 7.43 -1.99 -14.30
N TRP A 237 7.14 -2.51 -13.11
CA TRP A 237 6.89 -1.70 -11.93
C TRP A 237 7.89 -2.07 -10.84
N LEU A 238 8.52 -1.06 -10.30
CA LEU A 238 9.36 -1.15 -9.11
C LEU A 238 8.82 -0.21 -8.05
N VAL A 239 9.22 -0.42 -6.81
CA VAL A 239 8.87 0.47 -5.70
C VAL A 239 10.12 0.85 -4.90
N ALA A 240 10.21 2.12 -4.52
CA ALA A 240 11.10 2.55 -3.46
C ALA A 240 10.41 2.32 -2.12
N VAL A 241 11.09 1.69 -1.19
CA VAL A 241 10.57 1.34 0.13
C VAL A 241 11.47 1.94 1.20
N ALA A 242 10.89 2.63 2.15
CA ALA A 242 11.52 2.97 3.42
C ALA A 242 10.74 2.30 4.55
N ASP A 243 11.41 1.43 5.28
CA ASP A 243 10.79 0.80 6.45
C ASP A 243 10.47 1.81 7.54
N ALA A 244 9.38 1.58 8.26
CA ALA A 244 9.10 2.30 9.49
C ALA A 244 10.22 2.12 10.50
N ASP A 245 10.50 3.17 11.26
CA ASP A 245 11.38 3.14 12.43
C ASP A 245 10.67 3.66 13.68
N GLY A 246 11.41 3.98 14.73
CA GLY A 246 10.81 4.47 15.98
C GLY A 246 10.09 5.80 15.82
N GLU A 247 10.48 6.65 14.89
CA GLU A 247 10.03 8.04 14.73
C GLU A 247 9.20 8.29 13.48
N TYR A 248 9.47 7.53 12.39
CA TYR A 248 8.83 7.71 11.11
C TYR A 248 7.98 6.51 10.70
N LYS A 249 6.88 6.76 10.00
CA LYS A 249 6.07 5.73 9.31
C LYS A 249 6.89 5.13 8.17
N GLY A 250 6.54 3.93 7.70
CA GLY A 250 7.02 3.45 6.42
C GLY A 250 6.61 4.37 5.28
N ALA A 251 7.36 4.34 4.20
CA ALA A 251 7.03 5.07 2.98
C ALA A 251 7.28 4.21 1.76
N VAL A 252 6.47 4.39 0.73
CA VAL A 252 6.59 3.68 -0.53
C VAL A 252 6.25 4.60 -1.68
N GLN A 253 7.01 4.49 -2.76
CA GLN A 253 6.76 5.20 -4.00
C GLN A 253 6.94 4.25 -5.18
N PRO A 254 5.89 3.96 -5.95
CA PRO A 254 6.02 3.18 -7.16
C PRO A 254 6.63 4.00 -8.30
N ILE A 255 7.29 3.29 -9.20
CA ILE A 255 7.76 3.84 -10.48
C ILE A 255 7.39 2.89 -11.61
N ARG A 256 6.87 3.45 -12.68
CA ARG A 256 6.71 2.74 -13.94
C ARG A 256 7.95 2.92 -14.82
N ILE A 257 8.49 1.83 -15.30
CA ILE A 257 9.61 1.84 -16.22
C ILE A 257 9.14 1.32 -17.57
N ASP A 258 9.33 2.11 -18.62
CA ASP A 258 9.04 1.75 -19.99
C ASP A 258 10.36 1.54 -20.74
N ILE A 259 10.49 0.38 -21.36
CA ILE A 259 11.65 -0.01 -22.17
C ILE A 259 11.20 -0.19 -23.62
N PRO A 260 11.50 0.76 -24.52
CA PRO A 260 11.05 0.73 -25.92
C PRO A 260 11.60 -0.47 -26.69
N LYS A 261 10.89 -0.88 -27.74
CA LYS A 261 11.25 -2.04 -28.56
C LYS A 261 12.58 -1.89 -29.28
N ASP A 262 12.92 -0.68 -29.69
CA ASP A 262 14.19 -0.39 -30.34
C ASP A 262 15.40 -0.63 -29.43
N VAL A 263 15.26 -0.35 -28.11
CA VAL A 263 16.27 -0.71 -27.10
C VAL A 263 16.44 -2.24 -27.04
N VAL A 264 15.34 -2.98 -26.98
CA VAL A 264 15.36 -4.44 -26.92
C VAL A 264 16.02 -5.04 -28.15
N ASN A 265 15.77 -4.46 -29.31
CA ASN A 265 16.38 -4.95 -30.59
C ASN A 265 17.87 -4.64 -30.65
N ARG A 266 18.38 -3.64 -29.94
CA ARG A 266 19.82 -3.34 -29.88
C ARG A 266 20.61 -4.25 -28.93
N VAL A 267 19.95 -4.82 -27.94
CA VAL A 267 20.59 -5.66 -26.92
C VAL A 267 20.42 -7.18 -27.18
N LYS A 268 19.72 -7.54 -28.21
CA LYS A 268 19.67 -8.91 -28.76
C LYS A 268 20.84 -9.18 -29.70
#